data_8820966c35a42aa13e060213c09febda
#
_entry.id   8820966c35a42aa13e060213c09febda
#
_cell.length_a   1.000
_cell.length_b   1.000
_cell.length_c   1.000
_cell.angle_alpha   90.00
_cell.angle_beta   90.00
_cell.angle_gamma   90.00
#
_symmetry.space_group_name_H-M   'P 1'
#
loop_
_entity.id
_entity.type
_entity.pdbx_description
1 polymer ?
#
loop_
_entity_poly.entity_id
_entity_poly.type
_entity_poly.pdbx_seq_one_letter_code
_entity_poly.pdbx_strand_id
1 'polypeptide(L)'
;MSKTLFKNLLIALIVALPALSAAADSTPADDPNAAAPVQAPTSTPPVMSTESKPAETIAARQSAKIGYVDIVRIGSDSDRGKGLKALLTTKKEQLQGKIDGKKKQIEKLKTSIESKLAAMTPQQREAKSKEFQKKLEEFQKFARSSEEELLSLQEKETRALYEGIERAAVAHGTANGFSVIVLKKELLYVGSAVDAQDVTEALIKALNEAGK
;
A
#
# COMPACT_ATOMS: atom_id res chain seq x y z
N MET A 1 -38.48 10.94 -10.94
CA MET A 1 -37.31 10.27 -11.53
C MET A 1 -36.03 11.05 -11.20
N SER A 2 -35.58 11.15 -9.93
CA SER A 2 -34.39 11.97 -9.63
C SER A 2 -33.61 11.55 -8.36
N LYS A 3 -34.06 10.50 -7.67
CA LYS A 3 -33.39 10.05 -6.45
C LYS A 3 -32.27 9.00 -6.66
N THR A 4 -32.27 8.33 -7.79
CA THR A 4 -31.30 7.28 -8.14
C THR A 4 -30.05 7.82 -8.83
N LEU A 5 -30.13 8.92 -9.56
CA LEU A 5 -28.98 9.54 -10.25
C LEU A 5 -27.99 10.17 -9.29
N PHE A 6 -28.44 10.73 -8.17
CA PHE A 6 -27.56 11.37 -7.16
C PHE A 6 -26.83 10.36 -6.29
N LYS A 7 -27.42 9.18 -6.08
CA LYS A 7 -26.79 8.10 -5.29
C LYS A 7 -25.63 7.46 -6.05
N ASN A 8 -25.74 7.35 -7.36
CA ASN A 8 -24.70 6.77 -8.22
C ASN A 8 -23.54 7.75 -8.51
N LEU A 9 -23.77 9.06 -8.44
CA LEU A 9 -22.70 10.05 -8.64
C LEU A 9 -21.72 10.10 -7.46
N LEU A 10 -22.20 9.82 -6.24
CA LEU A 10 -21.34 9.81 -5.04
C LEU A 10 -20.51 8.52 -4.90
N ILE A 11 -20.97 7.41 -5.49
CA ILE A 11 -20.26 6.11 -5.49
C ILE A 11 -19.21 6.05 -6.61
N ALA A 12 -19.42 6.75 -7.71
CA ALA A 12 -18.50 6.77 -8.86
C ALA A 12 -17.21 7.58 -8.60
N LEU A 13 -17.17 8.44 -7.59
CA LEU A 13 -15.98 9.26 -7.28
C LEU A 13 -14.92 8.55 -6.42
N ILE A 14 -15.19 7.34 -5.95
CA ILE A 14 -14.26 6.58 -5.07
C ILE A 14 -13.40 5.57 -5.85
N VAL A 15 -13.65 5.35 -7.16
CA VAL A 15 -13.00 4.27 -7.93
C VAL A 15 -12.21 4.75 -9.16
N ALA A 16 -11.94 6.02 -9.33
CA ALA A 16 -11.11 6.48 -10.44
C ALA A 16 -9.71 6.92 -9.97
N LEU A 17 -8.83 5.93 -9.69
CA LEU A 17 -7.40 6.14 -9.83
C LEU A 17 -7.05 5.93 -11.32
N PRO A 18 -6.48 6.90 -12.01
CA PRO A 18 -5.94 6.66 -13.34
C PRO A 18 -4.65 5.85 -13.22
N ALA A 19 -4.65 4.64 -13.74
CA ALA A 19 -3.43 3.90 -14.04
C ALA A 19 -2.65 4.68 -15.09
N LEU A 20 -1.51 5.24 -14.70
CA LEU A 20 -0.55 5.84 -15.62
C LEU A 20 0.19 4.72 -16.35
N SER A 21 -0.33 4.33 -17.50
CA SER A 21 0.31 3.40 -18.44
C SER A 21 1.27 4.19 -19.30
N ALA A 22 2.57 4.09 -19.02
CA ALA A 22 3.62 4.55 -19.93
C ALA A 22 3.82 3.48 -20.99
N ALA A 23 3.30 3.70 -22.17
CA ALA A 23 3.65 2.99 -23.39
C ALA A 23 4.99 3.51 -23.88
N ALA A 24 6.04 2.69 -23.87
CA ALA A 24 7.23 2.89 -24.65
C ALA A 24 7.15 2.01 -25.89
N ASP A 25 6.92 2.67 -26.98
CA ASP A 25 7.04 2.16 -28.34
C ASP A 25 8.51 1.93 -28.69
N SER A 26 8.84 0.76 -29.21
CA SER A 26 10.10 0.51 -29.90
C SER A 26 9.89 -0.61 -30.90
N THR A 27 9.71 -0.22 -32.13
CA THR A 27 9.70 -1.08 -33.33
C THR A 27 11.12 -1.47 -33.75
N PRO A 28 11.27 -2.57 -34.50
CA PRO A 28 12.55 -3.25 -34.78
C PRO A 28 13.18 -2.85 -36.10
N ALA A 29 14.48 -3.03 -36.20
CA ALA A 29 15.19 -3.08 -37.47
C ALA A 29 16.19 -4.22 -37.42
N ASP A 30 15.89 -5.24 -38.11
CA ASP A 30 16.48 -5.80 -39.34
C ASP A 30 17.94 -6.26 -39.30
N ASP A 31 18.05 -7.54 -39.57
CA ASP A 31 19.10 -8.42 -40.03
C ASP A 31 19.86 -7.90 -41.28
N PRO A 32 20.93 -8.52 -41.87
CA PRO A 32 21.55 -9.83 -41.67
C PRO A 32 23.08 -9.82 -41.89
N ASN A 33 23.69 -10.97 -41.68
CA ASN A 33 24.66 -11.65 -42.57
C ASN A 33 25.93 -12.19 -41.91
N ALA A 34 25.99 -13.47 -41.90
CA ALA A 34 26.78 -14.41 -42.69
C ALA A 34 28.16 -14.81 -42.15
N ALA A 35 28.22 -16.13 -42.11
CA ALA A 35 29.31 -17.01 -42.54
C ALA A 35 30.45 -17.35 -41.56
N ALA A 36 30.43 -18.64 -41.26
CA ALA A 36 31.54 -19.50 -40.84
C ALA A 36 32.64 -19.59 -41.94
N PRO A 37 33.71 -20.41 -41.85
CA PRO A 37 34.10 -21.43 -40.88
C PRO A 37 35.63 -21.58 -40.66
N VAL A 38 36.00 -22.62 -39.86
CA VAL A 38 37.23 -23.53 -39.99
C VAL A 38 38.53 -23.04 -39.32
N GLN A 39 39.09 -23.72 -38.36
CA GLN A 39 39.89 -24.94 -38.33
C GLN A 39 40.53 -25.19 -36.98
N ALA A 40 40.47 -26.42 -36.52
CA ALA A 40 41.40 -26.93 -35.52
C ALA A 40 42.78 -27.20 -36.13
N PRO A 41 43.85 -27.30 -35.33
CA PRO A 41 44.34 -28.62 -35.06
C PRO A 41 44.93 -28.89 -33.65
N THR A 42 44.64 -30.06 -33.18
CA THR A 42 45.43 -31.02 -32.39
C THR A 42 46.84 -30.68 -31.97
N SER A 43 47.11 -30.83 -30.66
CA SER A 43 48.27 -31.60 -30.19
C SER A 43 48.18 -31.86 -28.68
N THR A 44 48.34 -33.11 -28.33
CA THR A 44 48.36 -33.80 -27.05
C THR A 44 49.74 -33.63 -26.32
N PRO A 45 49.96 -34.22 -25.14
CA PRO A 45 50.36 -33.54 -23.90
C PRO A 45 51.83 -33.73 -23.51
N PRO A 46 52.25 -33.23 -22.38
CA PRO A 46 52.89 -34.12 -21.43
C PRO A 46 52.46 -33.96 -19.96
N VAL A 47 52.62 -35.08 -19.35
CA VAL A 47 52.34 -35.55 -18.04
C VAL A 47 53.08 -34.82 -16.90
N MET A 48 52.44 -34.90 -15.71
CA MET A 48 52.98 -34.93 -14.36
C MET A 48 53.57 -33.64 -13.75
N SER A 49 52.83 -33.15 -12.78
CA SER A 49 53.39 -32.91 -11.43
C SER A 49 52.25 -32.93 -10.41
N THR A 50 52.31 -33.96 -9.62
CA THR A 50 51.59 -34.10 -8.35
C THR A 50 52.07 -33.03 -7.37
N GLU A 51 51.31 -32.01 -7.21
CA GLU A 51 51.51 -31.10 -6.09
C GLU A 51 50.25 -31.14 -5.23
N SER A 52 50.40 -31.82 -4.10
CA SER A 52 49.39 -31.90 -3.05
C SER A 52 49.03 -30.53 -2.57
N LYS A 53 47.93 -29.99 -3.07
CA LYS A 53 47.28 -28.80 -2.48
C LYS A 53 46.77 -29.21 -1.10
N PRO A 54 47.13 -28.46 -0.03
CA PRO A 54 46.59 -28.73 1.29
C PRO A 54 45.06 -28.72 1.21
N ALA A 55 44.45 -29.73 1.81
CA ALA A 55 43.01 -29.76 2.01
C ALA A 55 42.63 -28.47 2.76
N GLU A 56 42.17 -27.48 1.99
CA GLU A 56 41.41 -26.39 2.57
C GLU A 56 40.24 -27.07 3.29
N THR A 57 40.32 -27.05 4.59
CA THR A 57 39.20 -27.34 5.49
C THR A 57 38.03 -26.58 4.95
N ILE A 58 37.08 -27.27 4.34
CA ILE A 58 35.77 -26.68 3.99
C ILE A 58 35.15 -26.41 5.33
N ALA A 59 35.46 -25.21 5.87
CA ALA A 59 34.71 -24.65 6.98
C ALA A 59 33.24 -24.77 6.56
N ALA A 60 32.51 -25.59 7.31
CA ALA A 60 31.10 -25.85 7.03
C ALA A 60 30.45 -24.50 6.71
N ARG A 61 30.09 -24.29 5.44
CA ARG A 61 29.35 -23.11 5.01
C ARG A 61 28.05 -23.19 5.79
N GLN A 62 27.97 -22.44 6.88
CA GLN A 62 26.73 -22.30 7.60
C GLN A 62 25.71 -21.81 6.57
N SER A 63 24.71 -22.62 6.27
CA SER A 63 23.64 -22.25 5.36
C SER A 63 23.02 -20.95 5.88
N ALA A 64 22.95 -19.93 5.02
CA ALA A 64 22.38 -18.68 5.40
C ALA A 64 20.94 -18.89 5.88
N LYS A 65 20.65 -18.45 7.10
CA LYS A 65 19.32 -18.53 7.68
C LYS A 65 18.48 -17.34 7.18
N ILE A 66 17.40 -17.65 6.46
CA ILE A 66 16.51 -16.64 5.86
C ILE A 66 15.16 -16.70 6.57
N GLY A 67 14.71 -15.55 7.05
CA GLY A 67 13.34 -15.38 7.53
C GLY A 67 12.44 -14.84 6.42
N TYR A 68 11.18 -15.23 6.40
CA TYR A 68 10.18 -14.55 5.61
C TYR A 68 8.93 -14.23 6.43
N VAL A 69 8.22 -13.16 6.03
CA VAL A 69 7.12 -12.60 6.79
C VAL A 69 5.93 -12.23 5.90
N ASP A 70 4.73 -12.61 6.34
CA ASP A 70 3.48 -12.23 5.72
C ASP A 70 2.97 -10.93 6.33
N ILE A 71 3.19 -9.81 5.62
CA ILE A 71 2.82 -8.49 6.09
C ILE A 71 1.30 -8.28 6.19
N VAL A 72 0.51 -9.01 5.39
CA VAL A 72 -0.95 -8.95 5.43
C VAL A 72 -1.46 -9.58 6.72
N ARG A 73 -0.89 -10.74 7.10
CA ARG A 73 -1.18 -11.38 8.39
C ARG A 73 -0.77 -10.51 9.56
N ILE A 74 0.41 -9.88 9.54
CA ILE A 74 0.79 -8.95 10.59
C ILE A 74 -0.23 -7.82 10.71
N GLY A 75 -0.65 -7.22 9.60
CA GLY A 75 -1.65 -6.16 9.58
C GLY A 75 -3.02 -6.56 10.08
N SER A 76 -3.43 -7.84 9.91
CA SER A 76 -4.73 -8.34 10.35
C SER A 76 -4.72 -8.87 11.80
N ASP A 77 -3.62 -9.50 12.22
CA ASP A 77 -3.58 -10.31 13.43
C ASP A 77 -2.91 -9.61 14.60
N SER A 78 -1.99 -8.64 14.34
CA SER A 78 -1.37 -7.86 15.41
C SER A 78 -2.34 -6.87 16.06
N ASP A 79 -2.16 -6.58 17.34
CA ASP A 79 -2.97 -5.59 18.07
C ASP A 79 -2.85 -4.20 17.44
N ARG A 80 -1.66 -3.85 16.97
CA ARG A 80 -1.42 -2.58 16.28
C ARG A 80 -2.13 -2.50 14.93
N GLY A 81 -2.14 -3.58 14.16
CA GLY A 81 -2.89 -3.64 12.90
C GLY A 81 -4.40 -3.57 13.10
N LYS A 82 -4.93 -4.29 14.10
CA LYS A 82 -6.35 -4.20 14.51
C LYS A 82 -6.71 -2.81 15.00
N GLY A 83 -5.84 -2.19 15.82
CA GLY A 83 -6.00 -0.81 16.29
C GLY A 83 -6.04 0.20 15.13
N LEU A 84 -5.16 0.08 14.16
CA LEU A 84 -5.15 0.90 12.95
C LEU A 84 -6.49 0.78 12.19
N LYS A 85 -6.96 -0.45 11.97
CA LYS A 85 -8.24 -0.68 11.27
C LYS A 85 -9.42 -0.06 12.05
N ALA A 86 -9.46 -0.24 13.36
CA ALA A 86 -10.51 0.33 14.21
C ALA A 86 -10.48 1.86 14.19
N LEU A 87 -9.28 2.47 14.29
CA LEU A 87 -9.08 3.92 14.22
C LEU A 87 -9.60 4.51 12.91
N LEU A 88 -9.22 3.91 11.77
CA LEU A 88 -9.66 4.36 10.45
C LEU A 88 -11.17 4.20 10.26
N THR A 89 -11.75 3.10 10.74
CA THR A 89 -13.20 2.87 10.70
C THR A 89 -13.95 3.93 11.49
N THR A 90 -13.56 4.16 12.74
CA THR A 90 -14.17 5.17 13.61
C THR A 90 -14.05 6.57 13.01
N LYS A 91 -12.86 6.92 12.47
CA LYS A 91 -12.65 8.23 11.83
C LYS A 91 -13.53 8.42 10.60
N LYS A 92 -13.62 7.39 9.75
CA LYS A 92 -14.49 7.39 8.57
C LYS A 92 -15.96 7.60 8.95
N GLU A 93 -16.46 6.89 9.96
CA GLU A 93 -17.83 7.03 10.44
C GLU A 93 -18.11 8.42 10.99
N GLN A 94 -17.19 8.99 11.77
CA GLN A 94 -17.30 10.34 12.29
C GLN A 94 -17.36 11.41 11.17
N LEU A 95 -16.49 11.30 10.17
CA LEU A 95 -16.47 12.21 9.02
C LEU A 95 -17.73 12.06 8.18
N GLN A 96 -18.18 10.81 7.94
CA GLN A 96 -19.42 10.53 7.22
C GLN A 96 -20.63 11.12 7.93
N GLY A 97 -20.74 10.96 9.24
CA GLY A 97 -21.83 11.56 10.03
C GLY A 97 -21.87 13.09 9.92
N LYS A 98 -20.69 13.75 9.93
CA LYS A 98 -20.60 15.20 9.73
C LYS A 98 -21.01 15.63 8.31
N ILE A 99 -20.60 14.89 7.29
CA ILE A 99 -20.97 15.08 5.88
C ILE A 99 -22.49 14.98 5.73
N ASP A 100 -23.10 13.92 6.27
CA ASP A 100 -24.55 13.70 6.22
C ASP A 100 -25.33 14.79 6.97
N GLY A 101 -24.80 15.23 8.12
CA GLY A 101 -25.36 16.35 8.87
C GLY A 101 -25.39 17.65 8.06
N LYS A 102 -24.28 18.02 7.42
CA LYS A 102 -24.18 19.20 6.55
C LYS A 102 -25.10 19.08 5.32
N LYS A 103 -25.15 17.91 4.70
CA LYS A 103 -26.04 17.64 3.57
C LYS A 103 -27.51 17.84 3.96
N LYS A 104 -27.94 17.31 5.10
CA LYS A 104 -29.30 17.52 5.61
C LYS A 104 -29.61 19.00 5.89
N GLN A 105 -28.63 19.77 6.37
CA GLN A 105 -28.82 21.23 6.57
C GLN A 105 -29.03 21.96 5.25
N ILE A 106 -28.28 21.62 4.19
CA ILE A 106 -28.43 22.19 2.86
C ILE A 106 -29.79 21.82 2.27
N GLU A 107 -30.22 20.57 2.41
CA GLU A 107 -31.53 20.11 1.95
C GLU A 107 -32.69 20.86 2.65
N LYS A 108 -32.60 21.05 3.98
CA LYS A 108 -33.58 21.83 4.75
C LYS A 108 -33.60 23.30 4.31
N LEU A 109 -32.43 23.89 4.09
CA LEU A 109 -32.35 25.28 3.62
C LEU A 109 -32.98 25.41 2.24
N LYS A 110 -32.70 24.48 1.31
CA LYS A 110 -33.33 24.44 -0.02
C LYS A 110 -34.84 24.35 0.06
N THR A 111 -35.37 23.40 0.82
CA THR A 111 -36.81 23.22 1.00
C THR A 111 -37.46 24.49 1.63
N SER A 112 -36.79 25.12 2.61
CA SER A 112 -37.28 26.37 3.23
C SER A 112 -37.30 27.53 2.25
N ILE A 113 -36.33 27.62 1.33
CA ILE A 113 -36.32 28.67 0.30
C ILE A 113 -37.44 28.40 -0.70
N GLU A 114 -37.57 27.15 -1.20
CA GLU A 114 -38.60 26.79 -2.16
C GLU A 114 -40.01 27.05 -1.64
N SER A 115 -40.31 26.69 -0.40
CA SER A 115 -41.64 26.87 0.21
C SER A 115 -42.02 28.35 0.45
N LYS A 116 -41.04 29.23 0.61
CA LYS A 116 -41.26 30.66 0.89
C LYS A 116 -41.03 31.57 -0.32
N LEU A 117 -40.58 31.00 -1.45
CA LEU A 117 -40.13 31.77 -2.61
C LEU A 117 -41.15 32.77 -3.13
N ALA A 118 -42.46 32.38 -3.15
CA ALA A 118 -43.55 33.24 -3.61
C ALA A 118 -43.78 34.48 -2.68
N ALA A 119 -43.52 34.33 -1.39
CA ALA A 119 -43.74 35.38 -0.41
C ALA A 119 -42.48 36.26 -0.18
N MET A 120 -41.34 35.91 -0.73
CA MET A 120 -40.07 36.65 -0.52
C MET A 120 -39.97 37.89 -1.44
N THR A 121 -39.44 38.98 -0.90
CA THR A 121 -39.01 40.14 -1.70
C THR A 121 -37.78 39.77 -2.56
N PRO A 122 -37.46 40.52 -3.63
CA PRO A 122 -36.26 40.30 -4.44
C PRO A 122 -34.96 40.28 -3.61
N GLN A 123 -34.83 41.20 -2.64
CA GLN A 123 -33.64 41.24 -1.75
C GLN A 123 -33.56 40.04 -0.83
N GLN A 124 -34.68 39.55 -0.31
CA GLN A 124 -34.69 38.31 0.49
C GLN A 124 -34.32 37.07 -0.34
N ARG A 125 -34.77 36.99 -1.58
CA ARG A 125 -34.36 35.88 -2.50
C ARG A 125 -32.86 35.90 -2.75
N GLU A 126 -32.30 37.09 -3.02
CA GLU A 126 -30.85 37.22 -3.26
C GLU A 126 -30.06 36.84 -2.00
N ALA A 127 -30.44 37.30 -0.83
CA ALA A 127 -29.79 36.96 0.43
C ALA A 127 -29.83 35.44 0.69
N LYS A 128 -30.97 34.79 0.46
CA LYS A 128 -31.13 33.36 0.65
C LYS A 128 -30.36 32.54 -0.42
N SER A 129 -30.29 33.05 -1.63
CA SER A 129 -29.44 32.42 -2.68
C SER A 129 -27.94 32.45 -2.30
N LYS A 130 -27.46 33.59 -1.83
CA LYS A 130 -26.08 33.72 -1.33
C LYS A 130 -25.81 32.83 -0.11
N GLU A 131 -26.74 32.74 0.83
CA GLU A 131 -26.64 31.82 1.97
C GLU A 131 -26.55 30.37 1.52
N PHE A 132 -27.38 29.95 0.58
CA PHE A 132 -27.38 28.61 0.03
C PHE A 132 -26.05 28.27 -0.71
N GLN A 133 -25.59 29.19 -1.55
CA GLN A 133 -24.32 29.06 -2.26
C GLN A 133 -23.14 28.90 -1.27
N LYS A 134 -23.10 29.77 -0.25
CA LYS A 134 -22.07 29.68 0.80
C LYS A 134 -22.10 28.35 1.54
N LYS A 135 -23.29 27.84 1.87
CA LYS A 135 -23.42 26.51 2.53
C LYS A 135 -22.99 25.38 1.62
N LEU A 136 -23.23 25.48 0.33
CA LEU A 136 -22.78 24.48 -0.66
C LEU A 136 -21.25 24.49 -0.79
N GLU A 137 -20.63 25.67 -0.85
CA GLU A 137 -19.18 25.82 -0.89
C GLU A 137 -18.52 25.30 0.39
N GLU A 138 -19.06 25.63 1.56
CA GLU A 138 -18.60 25.10 2.85
C GLU A 138 -18.71 23.58 2.92
N PHE A 139 -19.76 23.01 2.36
CA PHE A 139 -19.93 21.56 2.28
C PHE A 139 -18.89 20.91 1.36
N GLN A 140 -18.68 21.45 0.17
CA GLN A 140 -17.69 20.95 -0.79
C GLN A 140 -16.27 21.00 -0.20
N LYS A 141 -15.92 22.14 0.43
CA LYS A 141 -14.63 22.30 1.10
C LYS A 141 -14.47 21.30 2.24
N PHE A 142 -15.51 21.10 3.05
CA PHE A 142 -15.48 20.14 4.15
C PHE A 142 -15.35 18.69 3.65
N ALA A 143 -16.08 18.32 2.60
CA ALA A 143 -15.98 16.97 2.02
C ALA A 143 -14.56 16.67 1.56
N ARG A 144 -13.94 17.62 0.82
CA ARG A 144 -12.55 17.48 0.35
C ARG A 144 -11.57 17.38 1.52
N SER A 145 -11.64 18.28 2.47
CA SER A 145 -10.74 18.25 3.64
C SER A 145 -10.91 16.98 4.49
N SER A 146 -12.11 16.39 4.50
CA SER A 146 -12.38 15.12 5.19
C SER A 146 -11.70 13.93 4.51
N GLU A 147 -11.69 13.91 3.18
CA GLU A 147 -10.96 12.89 2.40
C GLU A 147 -9.45 13.01 2.61
N GLU A 148 -8.92 14.23 2.54
CA GLU A 148 -7.50 14.54 2.79
C GLU A 148 -7.09 14.14 4.21
N GLU A 149 -7.91 14.43 5.21
CA GLU A 149 -7.67 14.06 6.61
C GLU A 149 -7.63 12.54 6.81
N LEU A 150 -8.57 11.82 6.20
CA LEU A 150 -8.60 10.36 6.29
C LEU A 150 -7.40 9.71 5.60
N LEU A 151 -7.01 10.21 4.42
CA LEU A 151 -5.85 9.72 3.68
C LEU A 151 -4.56 9.98 4.46
N SER A 152 -4.36 11.19 4.95
CA SER A 152 -3.19 11.56 5.76
C SER A 152 -3.08 10.71 7.03
N LEU A 153 -4.21 10.46 7.71
CA LEU A 153 -4.24 9.56 8.87
C LEU A 153 -3.84 8.13 8.48
N GLN A 154 -4.39 7.62 7.38
CA GLN A 154 -4.05 6.27 6.89
C GLN A 154 -2.56 6.14 6.57
N GLU A 155 -1.99 7.11 5.85
CA GLU A 155 -0.58 7.11 5.49
C GLU A 155 0.32 7.15 6.72
N LYS A 156 0.01 8.04 7.66
CA LYS A 156 0.76 8.19 8.91
C LYS A 156 0.76 6.90 9.73
N GLU A 157 -0.41 6.33 9.95
CA GLU A 157 -0.56 5.14 10.80
C GLU A 157 -0.03 3.87 10.13
N THR A 158 -0.18 3.76 8.80
CA THR A 158 0.42 2.68 8.03
C THR A 158 1.94 2.74 8.10
N ARG A 159 2.54 3.92 7.91
CA ARG A 159 3.99 4.12 8.06
C ARG A 159 4.46 3.71 9.45
N ALA A 160 3.77 4.14 10.50
CA ALA A 160 4.10 3.80 11.87
C ALA A 160 4.00 2.29 12.15
N LEU A 161 3.06 1.58 11.51
CA LEU A 161 2.98 0.11 11.57
C LEU A 161 4.18 -0.53 10.88
N TYR A 162 4.55 -0.10 9.67
CA TYR A 162 5.72 -0.61 8.94
C TYR A 162 7.02 -0.41 9.73
N GLU A 163 7.25 0.78 10.29
CA GLU A 163 8.40 1.05 11.15
C GLU A 163 8.45 0.14 12.38
N GLY A 164 7.28 -0.19 12.94
CA GLY A 164 7.18 -1.14 14.04
C GLY A 164 7.57 -2.56 13.61
N ILE A 165 7.09 -3.00 12.44
CA ILE A 165 7.43 -4.31 11.85
C ILE A 165 8.94 -4.39 11.57
N GLU A 166 9.51 -3.36 10.99
CA GLU A 166 10.95 -3.29 10.68
C GLU A 166 11.80 -3.40 11.96
N ARG A 167 11.47 -2.64 13.02
CA ARG A 167 12.16 -2.76 14.31
C ARG A 167 12.04 -4.16 14.90
N ALA A 168 10.86 -4.77 14.84
CA ALA A 168 10.64 -6.14 15.32
C ALA A 168 11.45 -7.16 14.49
N ALA A 169 11.51 -6.99 13.16
CA ALA A 169 12.29 -7.84 12.27
C ALA A 169 13.79 -7.75 12.56
N VAL A 170 14.33 -6.54 12.75
CA VAL A 170 15.74 -6.33 13.11
C VAL A 170 16.06 -6.99 14.45
N ALA A 171 15.25 -6.75 15.48
CA ALA A 171 15.45 -7.34 16.79
C ALA A 171 15.40 -8.87 16.75
N HIS A 172 14.38 -9.44 16.11
CA HIS A 172 14.21 -10.89 15.98
C HIS A 172 15.32 -11.52 15.13
N GLY A 173 15.69 -10.89 14.02
CA GLY A 173 16.75 -11.34 13.14
C GLY A 173 18.09 -11.42 13.84
N THR A 174 18.46 -10.34 14.55
CA THR A 174 19.71 -10.29 15.31
C THR A 174 19.75 -11.33 16.44
N ALA A 175 18.65 -11.46 17.21
CA ALA A 175 18.59 -12.40 18.34
C ALA A 175 18.62 -13.87 17.91
N ASN A 176 18.16 -14.20 16.70
CA ASN A 176 18.01 -15.58 16.22
C ASN A 176 18.97 -15.96 15.08
N GLY A 177 19.92 -15.08 14.74
CA GLY A 177 20.97 -15.36 13.75
C GLY A 177 20.46 -15.44 12.32
N PHE A 178 19.38 -14.72 11.98
CA PHE A 178 18.96 -14.61 10.60
C PHE A 178 19.90 -13.70 9.81
N SER A 179 20.28 -14.15 8.61
CA SER A 179 21.07 -13.33 7.68
C SER A 179 20.23 -12.26 6.99
N VAL A 180 18.94 -12.55 6.76
CA VAL A 180 17.97 -11.64 6.16
C VAL A 180 16.54 -12.05 6.53
N ILE A 181 15.66 -11.06 6.65
CA ILE A 181 14.20 -11.27 6.73
C ILE A 181 13.56 -10.51 5.58
N VAL A 182 12.77 -11.20 4.75
CA VAL A 182 12.15 -10.66 3.54
C VAL A 182 10.63 -10.80 3.57
N LEU A 183 9.94 -10.06 2.71
CA LEU A 183 8.50 -10.21 2.57
C LEU A 183 8.17 -11.50 1.82
N LYS A 184 7.23 -12.28 2.34
CA LYS A 184 6.78 -13.54 1.72
C LYS A 184 6.35 -13.37 0.26
N LYS A 185 5.70 -12.26 -0.06
CA LYS A 185 5.24 -11.94 -1.43
C LYS A 185 6.38 -11.74 -2.44
N GLU A 186 7.60 -11.49 -1.97
CA GLU A 186 8.78 -11.27 -2.80
C GLU A 186 9.57 -12.56 -3.01
N LEU A 187 9.23 -13.62 -2.26
CA LEU A 187 9.82 -14.94 -2.39
C LEU A 187 9.07 -15.78 -3.43
N LEU A 188 9.66 -15.97 -4.59
CA LEU A 188 9.12 -16.85 -5.64
C LEU A 188 9.53 -18.31 -5.45
N TYR A 189 10.74 -18.53 -4.94
CA TYR A 189 11.30 -19.87 -4.75
C TYR A 189 12.36 -19.87 -3.65
N VAL A 190 12.38 -20.94 -2.88
CA VAL A 190 13.42 -21.20 -1.88
C VAL A 190 13.95 -22.62 -2.10
N GLY A 191 15.25 -22.73 -2.38
CA GLY A 191 15.91 -24.02 -2.57
C GLY A 191 16.12 -24.76 -1.24
N SER A 192 16.22 -26.10 -1.32
CA SER A 192 16.41 -26.98 -0.15
C SER A 192 17.73 -26.77 0.60
N ALA A 193 18.71 -26.09 0.00
CA ALA A 193 20.00 -25.77 0.62
C ALA A 193 19.96 -24.53 1.54
N VAL A 194 18.82 -23.86 1.64
CA VAL A 194 18.63 -22.64 2.43
C VAL A 194 17.71 -22.95 3.63
N ASP A 195 18.14 -22.58 4.83
CA ASP A 195 17.28 -22.61 6.02
C ASP A 195 16.32 -21.41 5.98
N ALA A 196 15.12 -21.61 5.40
CA ALA A 196 14.10 -20.56 5.29
C ALA A 196 12.95 -20.82 6.25
N GLN A 197 12.65 -19.83 7.10
CA GLN A 197 11.66 -19.93 8.19
C GLN A 197 10.61 -18.82 8.11
N ASP A 198 9.34 -19.18 8.32
CA ASP A 198 8.26 -18.21 8.53
C ASP A 198 8.37 -17.60 9.94
N VAL A 199 8.67 -16.30 10.00
CA VAL A 199 8.81 -15.59 11.26
C VAL A 199 7.61 -14.66 11.55
N THR A 200 6.52 -14.80 10.80
CA THR A 200 5.33 -13.96 10.91
C THR A 200 4.77 -13.93 12.33
N GLU A 201 4.55 -15.10 12.94
CA GLU A 201 4.02 -15.20 14.31
C GLU A 201 4.96 -14.59 15.36
N ALA A 202 6.27 -14.81 15.20
CA ALA A 202 7.25 -14.22 16.10
C ALA A 202 7.24 -12.68 16.06
N LEU A 203 7.08 -12.10 14.86
CA LEU A 203 6.97 -10.66 14.69
C LEU A 203 5.65 -10.10 15.21
N ILE A 204 4.52 -10.80 15.01
CA ILE A 204 3.22 -10.43 15.61
C ILE A 204 3.35 -10.36 17.13
N LYS A 205 3.94 -11.38 17.75
CA LYS A 205 4.15 -11.43 19.19
C LYS A 205 5.02 -10.26 19.67
N ALA A 206 6.14 -10.03 19.00
CA ALA A 206 7.05 -8.93 19.34
C ALA A 206 6.37 -7.56 19.21
N LEU A 207 5.56 -7.34 18.19
CA LEU A 207 4.77 -6.10 18.01
C LEU A 207 3.75 -5.90 19.12
N ASN A 208 3.08 -6.96 19.55
CA ASN A 208 2.07 -6.91 20.62
C ASN A 208 2.72 -6.66 21.99
N GLU A 209 3.92 -7.15 22.21
CA GLU A 209 4.68 -6.91 23.44
C GLU A 209 5.25 -5.50 23.50
N ALA A 210 5.72 -4.96 22.37
CA ALA A 210 6.26 -3.60 22.29
C ALA A 210 5.18 -2.50 22.38
N GLY A 211 3.91 -2.86 22.23
CA GLY A 211 2.76 -1.94 22.33
C GLY A 211 2.15 -1.83 23.72
N LYS A 212 2.69 -2.57 24.72
CA LYS A 212 2.25 -2.53 26.12
C LYS A 212 3.07 -1.55 26.91
#